data_7fabbb783b81c929fbf2244ae307eadd
#
_entry.id   7fabbb783b81c929fbf2244ae307eadd
#
_cell.length_a   1.000
_cell.length_b   1.000
_cell.length_c   1.000
_cell.angle_alpha   90.00
_cell.angle_beta   90.00
_cell.angle_gamma   90.00
#
_symmetry.space_group_name_H-M   'P 1'
#
loop_
_entity.id
_entity.type
_entity.pdbx_description
1 polymer ?
#
loop_
_entity_poly.entity_id
_entity_poly.type
_entity_poly.pdbx_seq_one_letter_code
_entity_poly.pdbx_strand_id
1 'polypeptide(L)'
;MKNKLITATLLKGWASKRESQSIMPELIKRLIISSGAKVRKMSIPSGDNVYIPGWDGQVSSDSPIFNVSAGISLWEIGTNSDVRTKANNDYNKRTNDSLGYDRTKATFVFVTPRIWEQAGNWVKEKKSENKWRILLYLRR
;
A
#
# COMPACT_ATOMS: atom_id res chain seq x y z
N MET A 1 0.48 -17.45 -15.16
CA MET A 1 1.30 -17.30 -15.05
C MET A 1 2.03 -17.16 -14.30
N LYS A 2 2.56 -17.15 -14.07
CA LYS A 2 3.21 -17.14 -13.40
C LYS A 2 4.05 -16.35 -13.11
N ASN A 3 4.01 -15.73 -12.56
CA ASN A 3 4.61 -14.89 -12.11
C ASN A 3 5.67 -15.08 -11.23
N LYS A 4 6.12 -15.91 -11.09
CA LYS A 4 7.28 -16.29 -10.42
C LYS A 4 8.51 -15.60 -10.84
N LEU A 5 8.36 -14.74 -11.78
CA LEU A 5 9.46 -13.97 -12.29
C LEU A 5 9.95 -12.91 -11.33
N ILE A 6 9.15 -12.59 -10.33
CA ILE A 6 9.53 -11.54 -9.38
C ILE A 6 9.84 -12.19 -8.05
N THR A 7 11.14 -12.28 -7.74
CA THR A 7 11.60 -12.80 -6.47
C THR A 7 11.84 -11.67 -5.48
N ALA A 8 11.93 -12.01 -4.20
CA ALA A 8 12.23 -11.01 -3.17
C ALA A 8 13.55 -10.31 -3.43
N THR A 9 14.56 -11.05 -3.90
CA THR A 9 15.87 -10.46 -4.19
C THR A 9 15.79 -9.47 -5.34
N LEU A 10 15.07 -9.83 -6.40
CA LEU A 10 14.90 -8.93 -7.53
C LEU A 10 14.13 -7.68 -7.13
N LEU A 11 13.08 -7.82 -6.33
CA LEU A 11 12.34 -6.68 -5.84
C LEU A 11 13.20 -5.75 -4.99
N LYS A 12 14.05 -6.33 -4.14
CA LYS A 12 14.92 -5.53 -3.31
C LYS A 12 15.89 -4.70 -4.16
N GLY A 13 16.51 -5.33 -5.17
CA GLY A 13 17.42 -4.63 -6.06
C GLY A 13 16.71 -3.56 -6.85
N TRP A 14 15.52 -3.86 -7.35
CA TRP A 14 14.75 -2.90 -8.13
C TRP A 14 14.28 -1.73 -7.26
N ALA A 15 13.86 -2.01 -6.01
CA ALA A 15 13.39 -0.96 -5.12
C ALA A 15 14.47 0.08 -4.81
N SER A 16 15.73 -0.29 -4.96
CA SER A 16 16.84 0.65 -4.76
C SER A 16 17.00 1.59 -5.95
N LYS A 17 16.34 1.32 -7.07
CA LYS A 17 16.45 2.15 -8.26
C LYS A 17 15.46 3.30 -8.18
N ARG A 18 15.87 4.41 -8.78
CA ARG A 18 15.09 5.62 -8.76
C ARG A 18 13.71 5.48 -9.37
N GLU A 19 13.63 4.78 -10.50
CA GLU A 19 12.38 4.67 -11.23
C GLU A 19 11.32 3.83 -10.52
N SER A 20 11.68 3.09 -9.45
CA SER A 20 10.69 2.32 -8.71
C SER A 20 9.61 3.21 -8.11
N GLN A 21 9.95 4.46 -7.78
CA GLN A 21 8.99 5.40 -7.21
C GLN A 21 7.88 5.76 -8.20
N SER A 22 8.20 5.81 -9.50
CA SER A 22 7.21 6.16 -10.50
C SER A 22 6.50 4.95 -11.09
N ILE A 23 7.12 3.77 -11.04
CA ILE A 23 6.55 2.55 -11.63
C ILE A 23 5.74 1.74 -10.62
N MET A 24 6.09 1.80 -9.35
CA MET A 24 5.46 0.98 -8.32
C MET A 24 3.93 1.16 -8.28
N PRO A 25 3.39 2.38 -8.35
CA PRO A 25 1.94 2.55 -8.38
C PRO A 25 1.28 1.85 -9.56
N GLU A 26 1.90 1.89 -10.73
CA GLU A 26 1.36 1.21 -11.91
C GLU A 26 1.35 -0.31 -11.71
N LEU A 27 2.41 -0.85 -11.11
CA LEU A 27 2.48 -2.27 -10.81
C LEU A 27 1.36 -2.67 -9.84
N ILE A 28 1.16 -1.91 -8.78
CA ILE A 28 0.11 -2.19 -7.81
C ILE A 28 -1.26 -2.16 -8.48
N LYS A 29 -1.51 -1.16 -9.32
CA LYS A 29 -2.77 -1.07 -10.04
C LYS A 29 -3.01 -2.32 -10.88
N ARG A 30 -2.00 -2.78 -11.61
CA ARG A 30 -2.13 -3.98 -12.44
C ARG A 30 -2.37 -5.23 -11.60
N LEU A 31 -1.72 -5.32 -10.45
CA LEU A 31 -1.93 -6.45 -9.55
C LEU A 31 -3.37 -6.46 -9.00
N ILE A 32 -3.89 -5.31 -8.65
CA ILE A 32 -5.28 -5.22 -8.18
C ILE A 32 -6.23 -5.66 -9.28
N ILE A 33 -6.04 -5.18 -10.50
CA ILE A 33 -6.89 -5.55 -11.63
C ILE A 33 -6.80 -7.05 -11.89
N SER A 34 -5.59 -7.61 -11.89
CA SER A 34 -5.40 -9.02 -12.20
C SER A 34 -5.91 -9.94 -11.09
N SER A 35 -6.13 -9.41 -9.89
CA SER A 35 -6.67 -10.22 -8.78
C SER A 35 -8.11 -10.66 -9.02
N GLY A 36 -8.80 -10.03 -9.97
CA GLY A 36 -10.20 -10.34 -10.23
C GLY A 36 -11.17 -9.70 -9.24
N ALA A 37 -10.69 -8.82 -8.37
CA ALA A 37 -11.54 -8.15 -7.40
C ALA A 37 -12.58 -7.27 -8.10
N LYS A 38 -13.74 -7.16 -7.49
CA LYS A 38 -14.83 -6.34 -8.02
C LYS A 38 -14.63 -4.89 -7.59
N VAL A 39 -13.76 -4.19 -8.29
CA VAL A 39 -13.41 -2.82 -7.98
C VAL A 39 -14.47 -1.88 -8.51
N ARG A 40 -15.02 -1.03 -7.64
CA ARG A 40 -15.97 -0.01 -8.02
C ARG A 40 -15.29 1.26 -8.47
N LYS A 41 -14.22 1.64 -7.77
CA LYS A 41 -13.52 2.88 -8.03
C LYS A 41 -12.08 2.71 -7.59
N MET A 42 -11.14 3.20 -8.40
CA MET A 42 -9.73 3.09 -8.09
C MET A 42 -9.01 4.34 -8.59
N SER A 43 -8.19 4.93 -7.72
CA SER A 43 -7.36 6.05 -8.07
C SER A 43 -5.97 5.78 -7.49
N ILE A 44 -5.05 5.40 -8.35
CA ILE A 44 -3.65 5.15 -7.97
C ILE A 44 -2.79 5.94 -8.95
N PRO A 45 -2.42 7.18 -8.60
CA PRO A 45 -1.60 8.01 -9.49
C PRO A 45 -0.29 7.31 -9.83
N SER A 46 0.11 7.37 -11.09
CA SER A 46 1.34 6.73 -11.56
C SER A 46 2.09 7.68 -12.48
N GLY A 47 3.34 7.32 -12.82
CA GLY A 47 4.19 8.15 -13.64
C GLY A 47 4.45 9.48 -12.93
N ASP A 48 4.28 10.59 -13.65
CA ASP A 48 4.52 11.91 -13.08
C ASP A 48 3.50 12.26 -12.01
N ASN A 49 2.35 11.61 -12.00
CA ASN A 49 1.29 11.91 -11.04
C ASN A 49 1.61 11.43 -9.62
N VAL A 50 2.66 10.64 -9.43
CA VAL A 50 3.03 10.18 -8.08
C VAL A 50 3.45 11.34 -7.18
N TYR A 51 3.78 12.48 -7.76
CA TYR A 51 4.21 13.64 -6.98
C TYR A 51 3.06 14.55 -6.57
N ILE A 52 1.83 14.21 -6.96
CA ILE A 52 0.66 14.96 -6.53
C ILE A 52 0.39 14.62 -5.06
N PRO A 53 0.21 15.61 -4.17
CA PRO A 53 -0.06 15.34 -2.76
C PRO A 53 -1.37 14.56 -2.59
N GLY A 54 -1.40 13.70 -1.59
CA GLY A 54 -2.59 12.91 -1.27
C GLY A 54 -2.23 11.46 -1.01
N TRP A 55 -3.26 10.61 -0.93
CA TRP A 55 -3.05 9.18 -0.80
C TRP A 55 -2.39 8.63 -2.06
N ASP A 56 -1.48 7.67 -1.88
CA ASP A 56 -0.87 6.99 -3.02
C ASP A 56 -1.89 6.11 -3.75
N GLY A 57 -2.91 5.67 -3.05
CA GLY A 57 -3.98 4.93 -3.67
C GLY A 57 -5.27 4.99 -2.88
N GLN A 58 -6.38 5.03 -3.59
CA GLN A 58 -7.73 5.01 -3.01
C GLN A 58 -8.53 4.01 -3.81
N VAL A 59 -9.05 2.98 -3.14
CA VAL A 59 -9.78 1.91 -3.81
C VAL A 59 -11.07 1.63 -3.06
N SER A 60 -12.16 1.49 -3.81
CA SER A 60 -13.43 1.05 -3.28
C SER A 60 -13.81 -0.23 -4.01
N SER A 61 -14.02 -1.32 -3.29
CA SER A 61 -14.33 -2.60 -3.93
C SER A 61 -15.46 -3.33 -3.23
N ASP A 62 -16.18 -4.15 -4.00
CA ASP A 62 -17.26 -4.97 -3.48
C ASP A 62 -16.79 -6.35 -3.06
N SER A 63 -15.53 -6.68 -3.34
CA SER A 63 -14.93 -7.95 -2.93
C SER A 63 -13.53 -7.70 -2.39
N PRO A 64 -12.98 -8.65 -1.62
CA PRO A 64 -11.63 -8.48 -1.12
C PRO A 64 -10.60 -8.37 -2.24
N ILE A 65 -9.54 -7.59 -2.00
CA ILE A 65 -8.39 -7.49 -2.88
C ILE A 65 -7.24 -8.13 -2.13
N PHE A 66 -6.83 -9.33 -2.56
CA PHE A 66 -5.88 -10.15 -1.79
C PHE A 66 -6.44 -10.30 -0.37
N ASN A 67 -5.69 -9.91 0.66
CA ASN A 67 -6.18 -9.96 2.05
C ASN A 67 -6.73 -8.61 2.53
N VAL A 68 -6.94 -7.66 1.62
CA VAL A 68 -7.57 -6.39 1.95
C VAL A 68 -9.08 -6.55 1.87
N SER A 69 -9.77 -6.25 2.96
CA SER A 69 -11.23 -6.42 3.03
C SER A 69 -11.96 -5.57 2.02
N ALA A 70 -13.16 -6.02 1.62
CA ALA A 70 -14.04 -5.24 0.77
C ALA A 70 -14.35 -3.89 1.45
N GLY A 71 -14.68 -2.90 0.64
CA GLY A 71 -14.96 -1.55 1.10
C GLY A 71 -13.87 -0.58 0.66
N ILE A 72 -13.70 0.47 1.44
CA ILE A 72 -12.72 1.51 1.14
C ILE A 72 -11.35 1.10 1.69
N SER A 73 -10.33 1.17 0.84
CA SER A 73 -8.95 0.99 1.28
C SER A 73 -8.13 2.18 0.81
N LEU A 74 -7.21 2.60 1.66
CA LEU A 74 -6.38 3.78 1.43
C LEU A 74 -4.93 3.32 1.54
N TRP A 75 -4.16 3.59 0.49
CA TRP A 75 -2.88 2.96 0.26
C TRP A 75 -1.74 3.96 0.31
N GLU A 76 -0.66 3.58 0.98
CA GLU A 76 0.61 4.30 0.93
C GLU A 76 1.66 3.32 0.45
N ILE A 77 2.49 3.77 -0.47
CA ILE A 77 3.50 2.94 -1.13
C ILE A 77 4.87 3.46 -0.77
N GLY A 78 5.69 2.61 -0.17
CA GLY A 78 7.02 3.02 0.28
C GLY A 78 8.11 2.22 -0.40
N THR A 79 9.06 2.91 -1.04
CA THR A 79 10.23 2.29 -1.68
C THR A 79 11.53 2.63 -0.97
N ASN A 80 11.46 3.42 0.11
CA ASN A 80 12.64 3.84 0.86
C ASN A 80 13.36 2.65 1.48
N SER A 81 14.68 2.77 1.62
CA SER A 81 15.47 1.70 2.25
C SER A 81 15.13 1.54 3.71
N ASP A 82 14.85 2.63 4.42
CA ASP A 82 14.39 2.56 5.80
C ASP A 82 12.86 2.45 5.80
N VAL A 83 12.39 1.21 5.66
CA VAL A 83 10.96 0.95 5.51
C VAL A 83 10.18 1.37 6.75
N ARG A 84 10.71 1.08 7.94
CA ARG A 84 10.01 1.40 9.18
C ARG A 84 9.78 2.90 9.34
N THR A 85 10.79 3.70 9.05
CA THR A 85 10.65 5.16 9.12
C THR A 85 9.61 5.66 8.14
N LYS A 86 9.64 5.13 6.92
CA LYS A 86 8.65 5.52 5.90
C LYS A 86 7.24 5.13 6.34
N ALA A 87 7.07 3.89 6.82
CA ALA A 87 5.77 3.41 7.25
C ALA A 87 5.24 4.23 8.44
N ASN A 88 6.11 4.54 9.41
CA ASN A 88 5.71 5.35 10.55
C ASN A 88 5.30 6.76 10.12
N ASN A 89 6.07 7.38 9.23
CA ASN A 89 5.76 8.72 8.77
C ASN A 89 4.41 8.75 8.04
N ASP A 90 4.19 7.79 7.16
CA ASP A 90 2.93 7.73 6.41
C ASP A 90 1.76 7.44 7.35
N TYR A 91 1.93 6.50 8.27
CA TYR A 91 0.88 6.15 9.22
C TYR A 91 0.50 7.36 10.07
N ASN A 92 1.50 8.04 10.62
CA ASN A 92 1.23 9.20 11.49
C ASN A 92 0.58 10.33 10.71
N LYS A 93 1.09 10.61 9.53
CA LYS A 93 0.56 11.69 8.68
C LYS A 93 -0.91 11.44 8.33
N ARG A 94 -1.22 10.23 7.89
CA ARG A 94 -2.58 9.91 7.44
C ARG A 94 -3.53 9.68 8.60
N THR A 95 -3.03 9.23 9.74
CA THR A 95 -3.85 9.08 10.93
C THR A 95 -4.24 10.45 11.48
N ASN A 96 -3.32 11.40 11.43
CA ASN A 96 -3.62 12.77 11.88
C ASN A 96 -4.47 13.54 10.88
N ASP A 97 -4.36 13.21 9.59
CA ASP A 97 -5.16 13.86 8.55
C ASP A 97 -5.46 12.83 7.46
N SER A 98 -6.62 12.24 7.54
CA SER A 98 -7.04 11.20 6.60
C SER A 98 -7.57 11.78 5.29
N LEU A 99 -7.50 13.08 5.11
CA LEU A 99 -7.98 13.77 3.91
C LEU A 99 -9.47 13.52 3.66
N GLY A 100 -10.24 13.59 4.73
CA GLY A 100 -11.70 13.50 4.63
C GLY A 100 -12.29 12.12 4.79
N TYR A 101 -11.47 11.09 4.92
CA TYR A 101 -11.98 9.73 5.11
C TYR A 101 -12.21 9.41 6.58
N ASP A 102 -13.22 8.60 6.83
CA ASP A 102 -13.50 8.10 8.18
C ASP A 102 -12.60 6.89 8.46
N ARG A 103 -11.65 7.06 9.36
CA ARG A 103 -10.68 6.00 9.69
C ARG A 103 -11.36 4.73 10.21
N THR A 104 -12.52 4.86 10.84
CA THR A 104 -13.21 3.69 11.38
C THR A 104 -13.87 2.83 10.31
N LYS A 105 -13.96 3.35 9.08
CA LYS A 105 -14.62 2.66 7.97
C LYS A 105 -13.67 2.37 6.82
N ALA A 106 -12.38 2.58 7.01
CA ALA A 106 -11.41 2.41 5.93
C ALA A 106 -10.27 1.52 6.40
N THR A 107 -9.68 0.80 5.45
CA THR A 107 -8.50 -0.02 5.69
C THR A 107 -7.27 0.78 5.28
N PHE A 108 -6.31 0.90 6.18
CA PHE A 108 -5.01 1.48 5.87
C PHE A 108 -4.11 0.36 5.35
N VAL A 109 -3.55 0.55 4.15
CA VAL A 109 -2.70 -0.45 3.52
C VAL A 109 -1.34 0.17 3.23
N PHE A 110 -0.29 -0.42 3.77
CA PHE A 110 1.08 -0.01 3.45
C PHE A 110 1.72 -1.07 2.59
N VAL A 111 2.28 -0.68 1.45
CA VAL A 111 2.89 -1.60 0.49
C VAL A 111 4.33 -1.21 0.24
N THR A 112 5.22 -2.20 0.25
CA THR A 112 6.62 -1.97 -0.08
C THR A 112 7.15 -3.16 -0.86
N PRO A 113 8.01 -2.92 -1.89
CA PRO A 113 8.69 -4.02 -2.56
C PRO A 113 9.91 -4.52 -1.76
N ARG A 114 10.24 -3.84 -0.67
CA ARG A 114 11.42 -4.21 0.12
C ARG A 114 11.11 -5.35 1.07
N ILE A 115 12.13 -6.08 1.45
CA ILE A 115 12.03 -7.09 2.49
C ILE A 115 11.99 -6.37 3.83
N TRP A 116 10.97 -6.66 4.62
CA TRP A 116 10.78 -6.01 5.93
C TRP A 116 10.37 -7.08 6.93
N GLU A 117 11.36 -7.63 7.62
CA GLU A 117 11.13 -8.76 8.52
C GLU A 117 10.29 -8.40 9.74
N GLN A 118 10.34 -7.14 10.16
CA GLN A 118 9.59 -6.69 11.33
C GLN A 118 8.18 -6.19 10.99
N ALA A 119 7.74 -6.41 9.76
CA ALA A 119 6.44 -5.91 9.31
C ALA A 119 5.29 -6.40 10.18
N GLY A 120 5.30 -7.69 10.54
CA GLY A 120 4.25 -8.24 11.36
C GLY A 120 4.15 -7.57 12.73
N ASN A 121 5.28 -7.31 13.34
CA ASN A 121 5.32 -6.63 14.63
C ASN A 121 4.81 -5.20 14.51
N TRP A 122 5.17 -4.52 13.43
CA TRP A 122 4.72 -3.16 13.19
C TRP A 122 3.20 -3.10 13.02
N VAL A 123 2.65 -4.01 12.23
CA VAL A 123 1.19 -4.08 12.03
C VAL A 123 0.48 -4.33 13.34
N LYS A 124 0.99 -5.27 14.14
CA LYS A 124 0.40 -5.59 15.43
C LYS A 124 0.41 -4.39 16.36
N GLU A 125 1.51 -3.67 16.39
CA GLU A 125 1.66 -2.46 17.19
C GLU A 125 0.63 -1.41 16.78
N LYS A 126 0.51 -1.16 15.47
CA LYS A 126 -0.42 -0.13 14.99
C LYS A 126 -1.87 -0.53 15.17
N LYS A 127 -2.19 -1.80 14.98
CA LYS A 127 -3.56 -2.28 15.24
C LYS A 127 -3.97 -2.05 16.69
N SER A 128 -3.04 -2.17 17.62
CA SER A 128 -3.35 -1.97 19.04
C SER A 128 -3.77 -0.55 19.37
N GLU A 129 -3.46 0.40 18.48
CA GLU A 129 -3.86 1.80 18.67
C GLU A 129 -5.33 2.05 18.32
N ASN A 130 -5.96 1.13 17.62
CA ASN A 130 -7.38 1.20 17.23
C ASN A 130 -7.76 2.48 16.50
N LYS A 131 -6.85 2.96 15.64
CA LYS A 131 -7.07 4.21 14.89
C LYS A 131 -7.70 3.97 13.53
N TRP A 132 -7.56 2.78 12.99
CA TRP A 132 -8.11 2.40 11.69
C TRP A 132 -8.96 1.17 11.86
N ARG A 133 -9.95 1.01 10.99
CA ARG A 133 -10.79 -0.19 10.99
C ARG A 133 -9.94 -1.45 10.85
N ILE A 134 -9.04 -1.45 9.87
CA ILE A 134 -8.07 -2.52 9.66
C ILE A 134 -6.79 -1.87 9.18
N LEU A 135 -5.66 -2.37 9.66
CA LEU A 135 -4.36 -1.91 9.19
C LEU A 135 -3.62 -3.13 8.65
N LEU A 136 -3.14 -3.02 7.42
CA LEU A 136 -2.46 -4.12 6.75
C LEU A 136 -1.13 -3.67 6.18
N TYR A 137 -0.25 -4.63 6.05
CA TYR A 137 1.00 -4.52 5.32
C TYR A 137 0.97 -5.57 4.22
N LEU A 138 1.20 -5.16 2.98
CA LEU A 138 1.29 -6.07 1.87
C LEU A 138 2.70 -6.08 1.33
N ARG A 139 3.18 -7.27 1.01
CA ARG A 139 4.48 -7.46 0.39
C ARG A 139 4.36 -8.51 -0.69
N ARG A 140 5.09 -8.28 -1.78
CA ARG A 140 5.13 -9.25 -2.85
C ARG A 140 6.37 -10.12 -2.76
#